data_f23ea5e4bad8c43aeb0f8db4e147d47b
#
_entry.id   f23ea5e4bad8c43aeb0f8db4e147d47b
#
_cell.length_a   1.000
_cell.length_b   1.000
_cell.length_c   1.000
_cell.angle_alpha   90.00
_cell.angle_beta   90.00
_cell.angle_gamma   90.00
#
_symmetry.space_group_name_H-M   'P 1'
#
loop_
_entity.id
_entity.type
_entity.pdbx_description
1 polymer ?
#
loop_
_entity_poly.entity_id
_entity_poly.type
_entity_poly.pdbx_seq_one_letter_code
_entity_poly.pdbx_strand_id
1 'polypeptide(L)'
;MVRTVVLYGEEPDTDRYAQHVELCKQVPGATFRHGRVFGAPMGEPEHKYYAEFEWPDLDAFKTAVRSPEFAETGKDAMAMGYPFTVEFVELGG
;
A
#
# COMPACT_ATOMS: atom_id res chain seq x y z
N MET A 1 -4.94 15.46 -3.71
CA MET A 1 -4.98 14.19 -3.00
C MET A 1 -3.81 13.32 -3.46
N VAL A 2 -3.13 12.70 -2.54
CA VAL A 2 -1.91 11.94 -2.83
C VAL A 2 -2.09 10.51 -2.34
N ARG A 3 -1.62 9.53 -3.12
CA ARG A 3 -1.66 8.12 -2.75
C ARG A 3 -0.29 7.47 -2.87
N THR A 4 -0.01 6.55 -1.96
CA THR A 4 1.02 5.54 -2.15
C THR A 4 0.30 4.27 -2.56
N VAL A 5 0.60 3.76 -3.74
CA VAL A 5 -0.04 2.57 -4.30
C VAL A 5 0.94 1.41 -4.25
N VAL A 6 0.53 0.30 -3.65
CA VAL A 6 1.33 -0.91 -3.55
C VAL A 6 0.64 -2.03 -4.31
N LEU A 7 1.36 -2.62 -5.25
CA LEU A 7 0.84 -3.71 -6.08
C LEU A 7 1.69 -4.96 -5.85
N TYR A 8 1.03 -6.04 -5.43
CA TYR A 8 1.69 -7.31 -5.14
C TYR A 8 1.50 -8.29 -6.30
N GLY A 9 2.56 -9.01 -6.64
CA GLY A 9 2.52 -10.04 -7.68
C GLY A 9 1.83 -11.32 -7.25
N GLU A 10 1.62 -11.49 -5.94
CA GLU A 10 0.96 -12.65 -5.35
C GLU A 10 -0.06 -12.19 -4.32
N GLU A 11 -1.11 -12.99 -4.12
CA GLU A 11 -2.08 -12.72 -3.05
C GLU A 11 -1.44 -13.12 -1.72
N PRO A 12 -1.31 -12.18 -0.76
CA PRO A 12 -0.69 -12.51 0.52
C PRO A 12 -1.53 -13.48 1.36
N ASP A 13 -0.84 -14.23 2.22
CA ASP A 13 -1.50 -15.02 3.26
C ASP A 13 -2.36 -14.10 4.13
N THR A 14 -3.63 -14.48 4.33
CA THR A 14 -4.60 -13.64 5.03
C THR A 14 -4.17 -13.28 6.45
N ASP A 15 -3.73 -14.27 7.21
CA ASP A 15 -3.35 -14.04 8.60
C ASP A 15 -2.08 -13.20 8.72
N ARG A 16 -1.10 -13.48 7.87
CA ARG A 16 0.15 -12.71 7.85
C ARG A 16 -0.10 -11.27 7.43
N TYR A 17 -0.95 -11.08 6.41
CA TYR A 17 -1.24 -9.74 5.92
C TYR A 17 -2.03 -8.91 6.94
N ALA A 18 -2.87 -9.55 7.75
CA ALA A 18 -3.59 -8.87 8.82
C ALA A 18 -2.64 -8.19 9.82
N GLN A 19 -1.48 -8.80 10.09
CA GLN A 19 -0.45 -8.19 10.92
C GLN A 19 0.14 -6.95 10.24
N HIS A 20 0.38 -7.02 8.94
CA HIS A 20 0.88 -5.90 8.15
C HIS A 20 -0.11 -4.73 8.16
N VAL A 21 -1.41 -5.03 8.03
CA VAL A 21 -2.48 -4.01 8.04
C VAL A 21 -2.45 -3.21 9.34
N GLU A 22 -2.19 -3.84 10.48
CA GLU A 22 -2.12 -3.13 11.76
C GLU A 22 -1.00 -2.10 11.78
N LEU A 23 0.14 -2.40 11.16
CA LEU A 23 1.23 -1.42 11.01
C LEU A 23 0.83 -0.30 10.06
N CYS A 24 0.17 -0.63 8.96
CA CYS A 24 -0.26 0.37 7.97
C CYS A 24 -1.26 1.36 8.55
N LYS A 25 -2.11 0.92 9.45
CA LYS A 25 -3.09 1.79 10.13
C LYS A 25 -2.44 2.83 11.04
N GLN A 26 -1.18 2.65 11.41
CA GLN A 26 -0.46 3.57 12.28
C GLN A 26 0.20 4.73 11.50
N VAL A 27 0.21 4.68 10.18
CA VAL A 27 0.84 5.72 9.37
C VAL A 27 0.08 7.04 9.52
N PRO A 28 0.79 8.13 9.92
CA PRO A 28 0.10 9.39 10.27
C PRO A 28 -0.66 10.01 9.10
N GLY A 29 -1.88 10.44 9.39
CA GLY A 29 -2.72 11.19 8.46
C GLY A 29 -3.24 10.42 7.26
N ALA A 30 -2.91 9.14 7.14
CA ALA A 30 -3.30 8.33 5.99
C ALA A 30 -4.61 7.59 6.23
N THR A 31 -5.37 7.42 5.16
CA THR A 31 -6.42 6.41 5.08
C THR A 31 -5.82 5.21 4.37
N PHE A 32 -5.84 4.04 5.00
CA PHE A 32 -5.29 2.83 4.40
C PHE A 32 -6.42 1.91 3.94
N ARG A 33 -6.30 1.43 2.70
CA ARG A 33 -7.26 0.48 2.10
C ARG A 33 -6.49 -0.59 1.36
N HIS A 34 -7.05 -1.79 1.29
CA HIS A 34 -6.42 -2.89 0.57
C HIS A 34 -7.49 -3.84 0.03
N GLY A 35 -7.13 -4.63 -0.95
CA GLY A 35 -8.05 -5.58 -1.53
C GLY A 35 -7.41 -6.47 -2.58
N ARG A 36 -8.14 -7.51 -2.97
CA ARG A 36 -7.71 -8.46 -3.97
C ARG A 36 -8.03 -7.95 -5.38
N VAL A 37 -7.06 -8.09 -6.28
CA VAL A 37 -7.31 -7.86 -7.71
C VAL A 37 -7.99 -9.11 -8.24
N PHE A 38 -9.25 -8.99 -8.66
CA PHE A 38 -10.05 -10.16 -9.04
C PHE A 38 -10.15 -10.38 -10.56
N GLY A 39 -9.67 -9.45 -11.36
CA GLY A 39 -9.73 -9.58 -12.80
C GLY A 39 -9.18 -8.38 -13.54
N ALA A 40 -9.17 -8.49 -14.86
CA ALA A 40 -8.77 -7.43 -15.77
C ALA A 40 -9.67 -7.49 -17.01
N PRO A 41 -9.82 -6.37 -17.76
CA PRO A 41 -10.67 -6.37 -18.95
C PRO A 41 -10.20 -7.34 -20.04
N MET A 42 -8.89 -7.59 -20.11
CA MET A 42 -8.29 -8.46 -21.11
C MET A 42 -7.21 -9.32 -20.45
N GLY A 43 -7.38 -10.65 -20.52
CA GLY A 43 -6.41 -11.60 -20.00
C GLY A 43 -6.34 -11.64 -18.47
N GLU A 44 -5.27 -12.21 -17.97
CA GLU A 44 -5.01 -12.29 -16.53
C GLU A 44 -4.43 -10.97 -16.01
N PRO A 45 -4.86 -10.51 -14.82
CA PRO A 45 -4.26 -9.32 -14.24
C PRO A 45 -2.79 -9.57 -13.88
N GLU A 46 -1.97 -8.55 -14.10
CA GLU A 46 -0.54 -8.60 -13.82
C GLU A 46 -0.25 -8.69 -12.32
N HIS A 47 -1.10 -8.04 -11.52
CA HIS A 47 -0.96 -8.03 -10.06
C HIS A 47 -2.14 -8.73 -9.42
N LYS A 48 -1.92 -9.27 -8.23
CA LYS A 48 -2.92 -10.10 -7.54
C LYS A 48 -3.52 -9.42 -6.32
N TYR A 49 -2.84 -8.44 -5.74
CA TYR A 49 -3.30 -7.74 -4.55
C TYR A 49 -2.92 -6.27 -4.60
N TYR A 50 -3.75 -5.43 -3.99
CA TYR A 50 -3.64 -3.97 -4.03
C TYR A 50 -3.71 -3.41 -2.63
N ALA A 51 -2.87 -2.41 -2.34
CA ALA A 51 -2.99 -1.62 -1.12
C ALA A 51 -2.72 -0.16 -1.45
N GLU A 52 -3.32 0.74 -0.67
CA GLU A 52 -3.08 2.17 -0.83
C GLU A 52 -3.08 2.90 0.50
N PHE A 53 -2.25 3.92 0.58
CA PHE A 53 -2.34 4.96 1.60
C PHE A 53 -2.79 6.23 0.88
N GLU A 54 -3.70 6.98 1.49
CA GLU A 54 -4.19 8.21 0.89
C GLU A 54 -4.08 9.36 1.88
N TRP A 55 -3.56 10.50 1.41
CA TRP A 55 -3.43 11.73 2.19
C TRP A 55 -4.16 12.87 1.47
N PRO A 56 -4.67 13.88 2.22
CA PRO A 56 -5.42 14.98 1.60
C PRO A 56 -4.56 15.86 0.68
N ASP A 57 -3.26 15.99 0.98
CA ASP A 57 -2.36 16.85 0.21
C ASP A 57 -0.91 16.37 0.28
N LEU A 58 -0.07 17.02 -0.50
CA LEU A 58 1.34 16.68 -0.60
C LEU A 58 2.12 16.90 0.70
N ASP A 59 1.76 17.93 1.48
CA ASP A 59 2.44 18.22 2.73
C ASP A 59 2.20 17.11 3.76
N ALA A 60 0.96 16.64 3.87
CA ALA A 60 0.62 15.51 4.75
C ALA A 60 1.39 14.24 4.32
N PHE A 61 1.48 13.99 3.03
CA PHE A 61 2.26 12.88 2.48
C PHE A 61 3.74 12.99 2.86
N LYS A 62 4.35 14.16 2.63
CA LYS A 62 5.78 14.36 2.92
C LYS A 62 6.12 14.13 4.40
N THR A 63 5.24 14.56 5.28
CA THR A 63 5.40 14.34 6.71
C THR A 63 5.31 12.84 7.03
N ALA A 64 4.31 12.18 6.48
CA ALA A 64 4.04 10.76 6.77
C ALA A 64 5.16 9.83 6.30
N VAL A 65 5.69 10.04 5.09
CA VAL A 65 6.73 9.15 4.54
C VAL A 65 8.07 9.27 5.26
N ARG A 66 8.24 10.32 6.07
CA ARG A 66 9.42 10.48 6.93
C ARG A 66 9.23 9.90 8.31
N SER A 67 8.02 9.41 8.62
CA SER A 67 7.72 8.89 9.95
C SER A 67 8.31 7.49 10.16
N PRO A 68 8.62 7.12 11.41
CA PRO A 68 9.05 5.76 11.71
C PRO A 68 7.95 4.73 11.41
N GLU A 69 6.67 5.11 11.55
CA GLU A 69 5.54 4.25 11.24
C GLU A 69 5.53 3.84 9.77
N PHE A 70 5.78 4.78 8.85
CA PHE A 70 5.86 4.44 7.44
C PHE A 70 7.06 3.53 7.14
N ALA A 71 8.21 3.81 7.75
CA ALA A 71 9.40 2.98 7.61
C ALA A 71 9.15 1.54 8.07
N GLU A 72 8.40 1.36 9.17
CA GLU A 72 8.03 0.03 9.65
C GLU A 72 7.17 -0.74 8.65
N THR A 73 6.25 -0.07 7.95
CA THR A 73 5.46 -0.74 6.92
C THR A 73 6.33 -1.25 5.78
N GLY A 74 7.34 -0.47 5.39
CA GLY A 74 8.29 -0.87 4.34
C GLY A 74 9.12 -2.08 4.74
N LYS A 75 9.63 -2.09 5.97
CA LYS A 75 10.38 -3.22 6.51
C LYS A 75 9.52 -4.49 6.54
N ASP A 76 8.28 -4.36 6.99
CA ASP A 76 7.37 -5.49 7.09
C ASP A 76 6.98 -6.02 5.72
N ALA A 77 6.76 -5.13 4.75
CA ALA A 77 6.46 -5.51 3.37
C ALA A 77 7.60 -6.37 2.79
N MET A 78 8.84 -5.95 3.02
CA MET A 78 10.00 -6.73 2.57
C MET A 78 10.12 -8.06 3.31
N ALA A 79 9.83 -8.07 4.61
CA ALA A 79 9.89 -9.28 5.42
C ALA A 79 8.87 -10.33 5.00
N MET A 80 7.72 -9.91 4.47
CA MET A 80 6.71 -10.85 3.96
C MET A 80 7.21 -11.66 2.75
N GLY A 81 8.13 -11.08 1.96
CA GLY A 81 8.77 -11.80 0.86
C GLY A 81 7.99 -11.90 -0.44
N TYR A 82 6.84 -11.23 -0.55
CA TYR A 82 6.08 -11.21 -1.82
C TYR A 82 6.69 -10.17 -2.76
N PRO A 83 6.67 -10.43 -4.08
CA PRO A 83 7.09 -9.40 -5.02
C PRO A 83 6.07 -8.26 -5.03
N PHE A 84 6.55 -7.02 -4.97
CA PHE A 84 5.68 -5.86 -4.99
C PHE A 84 6.35 -4.65 -5.61
N THR A 85 5.51 -3.72 -6.08
CA THR A 85 5.95 -2.40 -6.54
C THR A 85 5.24 -1.32 -5.72
N VAL A 86 5.89 -0.17 -5.57
CA VAL A 86 5.34 0.97 -4.84
C VAL A 86 5.46 2.21 -5.72
N GLU A 87 4.36 2.95 -5.84
CA GLU A 87 4.36 4.19 -6.60
C GLU A 87 3.66 5.28 -5.81
N PHE A 88 4.15 6.51 -5.95
CA PHE A 88 3.50 7.69 -5.37
C PHE A 88 2.72 8.40 -6.47
N VAL A 89 1.45 8.69 -6.20
CA VAL A 89 0.54 9.24 -7.20
C VAL A 89 -0.09 10.53 -6.66
N GLU A 90 -0.04 11.58 -7.46
CA GLU A 90 -0.79 12.79 -7.19
C GLU A 90 -2.04 12.76 -8.06
N LEU A 91 -3.21 12.72 -7.43
CA LEU A 91 -4.46 12.66 -8.17
C LEU A 91 -4.85 14.05 -8.65
N GLY A 92 -5.14 14.14 -9.95
CA GLY A 92 -5.60 15.37 -10.56
C GLY A 92 -7.12 15.49 -10.54
N GLY A 93 -7.56 16.66 -10.80
CA GLY A 93 -8.92 16.95 -11.08
C GLY A 93 -9.92 17.03 -9.99
#